data_a5a01bb903d0d87dbe899347b414e5aa
#
_entry.id   a5a01bb903d0d87dbe899347b414e5aa
#
_cell.length_a   1.000
_cell.length_b   1.000
_cell.length_c   1.000
_cell.angle_alpha   90.00
_cell.angle_beta   90.00
_cell.angle_gamma   90.00
#
_symmetry.space_group_name_H-M   'P 1'
#
loop_
_entity.id
_entity.type
_entity.pdbx_description
1 polymer ?
#
loop_
_entity_poly.entity_id
_entity_poly.type
_entity_poly.pdbx_seq_one_letter_code
_entity_poly.pdbx_strand_id
1 'polypeptide(L)'
;MVKTLFINKIERLLFSSLIVSFICLLTTSCEPLATGFDDTEGATFYTSGSLRAVPDTFTVVRVMTWNIRFGAARILWFGDACGDRVNLTTDEVYNSLKAIAEKINEVKPDILLLQEVDLKSKRSAYIDQLQWLLDHTYLNYAVCGSQWKAQFIPSDGLGRMDEENAILSRWPISNAQRIQLALRNDQD
;
A
#
# COMPACT_ATOMS: atom_id res chain seq x y z
N MET A 1 -56.14 -11.15 -17.91
CA MET A 1 -55.04 -12.10 -17.57
C MET A 1 -53.80 -11.97 -18.50
N VAL A 2 -53.95 -11.73 -19.79
CA VAL A 2 -52.81 -11.62 -20.73
C VAL A 2 -51.95 -10.35 -20.54
N LYS A 3 -52.52 -9.19 -20.22
CA LYS A 3 -51.78 -7.93 -20.00
C LYS A 3 -50.80 -7.97 -18.85
N THR A 4 -51.15 -8.61 -17.73
CA THR A 4 -50.31 -8.71 -16.54
C THR A 4 -49.09 -9.63 -16.76
N LEU A 5 -49.25 -10.67 -17.59
CA LEU A 5 -48.12 -11.55 -17.94
C LEU A 5 -47.09 -10.85 -18.86
N PHE A 6 -47.54 -9.95 -19.73
CA PHE A 6 -46.68 -9.20 -20.65
C PHE A 6 -45.88 -8.13 -19.94
N ILE A 7 -46.46 -7.42 -18.97
CA ILE A 7 -45.78 -6.41 -18.13
C ILE A 7 -44.69 -7.09 -17.30
N ASN A 8 -44.97 -8.20 -16.65
CA ASN A 8 -43.97 -8.95 -15.90
C ASN A 8 -42.80 -9.48 -16.76
N LYS A 9 -43.04 -9.77 -18.03
CA LYS A 9 -42.00 -10.24 -18.96
C LYS A 9 -41.07 -9.09 -19.39
N ILE A 10 -41.64 -7.89 -19.65
CA ILE A 10 -40.90 -6.68 -19.99
C ILE A 10 -40.06 -6.21 -18.79
N GLU A 11 -40.64 -6.17 -17.61
CA GLU A 11 -39.91 -5.80 -16.39
C GLU A 11 -38.73 -6.74 -16.09
N ARG A 12 -38.90 -8.05 -16.26
CA ARG A 12 -37.82 -9.02 -16.15
C ARG A 12 -36.72 -8.82 -17.19
N LEU A 13 -37.10 -8.52 -18.46
CA LEU A 13 -36.14 -8.24 -19.51
C LEU A 13 -35.35 -6.95 -19.22
N LEU A 14 -36.02 -5.89 -18.78
CA LEU A 14 -35.36 -4.64 -18.40
C LEU A 14 -34.42 -4.84 -17.20
N PHE A 15 -34.87 -5.58 -16.18
CA PHE A 15 -34.03 -5.88 -15.02
C PHE A 15 -32.81 -6.74 -15.40
N SER A 16 -32.97 -7.75 -16.25
CA SER A 16 -31.85 -8.56 -16.75
C SER A 16 -30.89 -7.74 -17.61
N SER A 17 -31.40 -6.84 -18.45
CA SER A 17 -30.58 -5.92 -19.26
C SER A 17 -29.77 -4.96 -18.37
N LEU A 18 -30.38 -4.46 -17.30
CA LEU A 18 -29.72 -3.57 -16.34
C LEU A 18 -28.58 -4.30 -15.60
N ILE A 19 -28.82 -5.56 -15.19
CA ILE A 19 -27.79 -6.40 -14.54
C ILE A 19 -26.64 -6.68 -15.52
N VAL A 20 -26.92 -7.05 -16.75
CA VAL A 20 -25.88 -7.32 -17.75
C VAL A 20 -25.08 -6.05 -18.05
N SER A 21 -25.74 -4.89 -18.19
CA SER A 21 -25.08 -3.60 -18.39
C SER A 21 -24.19 -3.24 -17.20
N PHE A 22 -24.66 -3.47 -15.98
CA PHE A 22 -23.88 -3.23 -14.75
C PHE A 22 -22.67 -4.16 -14.66
N ILE A 23 -22.82 -5.44 -14.99
CA ILE A 23 -21.70 -6.40 -15.04
C ILE A 23 -20.69 -5.99 -16.11
N CYS A 24 -21.13 -5.57 -17.31
CA CYS A 24 -20.23 -5.08 -18.35
C CYS A 24 -19.45 -3.83 -17.93
N LEU A 25 -20.08 -2.91 -17.18
CA LEU A 25 -19.39 -1.74 -16.63
C LEU A 25 -18.30 -2.10 -15.60
N LEU A 26 -18.51 -3.18 -14.83
CA LEU A 26 -17.53 -3.66 -13.87
C LEU A 26 -16.35 -4.39 -14.52
N THR A 27 -16.49 -4.88 -15.75
CA THR A 27 -15.44 -5.63 -16.46
C THR A 27 -14.56 -4.76 -17.36
N THR A 28 -14.83 -3.46 -17.48
CA THR A 28 -14.06 -2.54 -18.33
C THR A 28 -12.77 -2.02 -17.72
N SER A 29 -12.52 -2.32 -16.44
CA SER A 29 -11.27 -1.97 -15.76
C SER A 29 -10.75 -3.17 -14.96
N CYS A 30 -9.46 -3.43 -15.04
CA CYS A 30 -8.81 -4.46 -14.22
C CYS A 30 -8.89 -4.13 -12.72
N GLU A 31 -9.01 -2.83 -12.39
CA GLU A 31 -9.06 -2.32 -11.01
C GLU A 31 -10.12 -1.21 -10.87
N PRO A 32 -11.42 -1.55 -10.92
CA PRO A 32 -12.50 -0.55 -10.96
C PRO A 32 -12.57 0.35 -9.71
N LEU A 33 -11.91 -0.02 -8.63
CA LEU A 33 -11.86 0.71 -7.36
C LEU A 33 -10.43 1.18 -7.03
N ALA A 34 -9.52 1.23 -8.01
CA ALA A 34 -8.22 1.84 -7.83
C ALA A 34 -8.37 3.36 -7.62
N THR A 35 -7.55 3.90 -6.73
CA THR A 35 -7.52 5.33 -6.44
C THR A 35 -6.64 6.02 -7.48
N GLY A 36 -7.20 7.00 -8.20
CA GLY A 36 -6.42 7.95 -8.98
C GLY A 36 -5.76 8.97 -8.07
N PHE A 37 -4.61 9.49 -8.48
CA PHE A 37 -3.84 10.48 -7.75
C PHE A 37 -3.60 11.71 -8.61
N ASP A 38 -3.52 12.89 -7.98
CA ASP A 38 -3.06 14.09 -8.64
C ASP A 38 -1.54 14.02 -8.90
N ASP A 39 -1.05 14.79 -9.86
CA ASP A 39 0.39 14.85 -10.20
C ASP A 39 1.25 15.23 -8.99
N THR A 40 0.71 16.05 -8.09
CA THR A 40 1.37 16.46 -6.85
C THR A 40 0.37 16.48 -5.69
N GLU A 41 0.68 15.75 -4.64
CA GLU A 41 -0.13 15.69 -3.42
C GLU A 41 0.74 15.87 -2.17
N GLY A 42 0.15 16.32 -1.07
CA GLY A 42 0.82 16.32 0.24
C GLY A 42 1.10 14.89 0.70
N ALA A 43 2.31 14.65 1.21
CA ALA A 43 2.65 13.37 1.83
C ALA A 43 1.93 13.21 3.18
N THR A 44 1.70 11.97 3.60
CA THR A 44 1.15 11.66 4.92
C THR A 44 2.28 11.59 5.95
N PHE A 45 2.09 12.28 7.09
CA PHE A 45 3.09 12.38 8.15
C PHE A 45 2.79 11.41 9.29
N TYR A 46 3.86 10.81 9.81
CA TYR A 46 3.84 9.89 10.95
C TYR A 46 4.83 10.34 12.02
N THR A 47 4.51 10.02 13.25
CA THR A 47 5.39 10.26 14.40
C THR A 47 5.41 9.02 15.27
N SER A 48 6.59 8.63 15.76
CA SER A 48 6.74 7.52 16.71
C SER A 48 5.97 7.81 18.01
N GLY A 49 5.33 6.82 18.56
CA GLY A 49 4.66 6.92 19.86
C GLY A 49 5.60 7.27 21.02
N SER A 50 6.92 7.12 20.81
CA SER A 50 7.96 7.45 21.79
C SER A 50 9.15 8.11 21.10
N LEU A 51 9.25 9.43 21.18
CA LEU A 51 10.35 10.18 20.59
C LEU A 51 11.67 9.92 21.33
N ARG A 52 12.73 9.74 20.56
CA ARG A 52 14.10 9.54 21.07
C ARG A 52 14.91 10.81 20.86
N ALA A 53 15.79 11.10 21.79
CA ALA A 53 16.71 12.22 21.65
C ALA A 53 17.58 12.08 20.39
N VAL A 54 17.76 13.19 19.71
CA VAL A 54 18.64 13.29 18.55
C VAL A 54 19.76 14.28 18.81
N PRO A 55 20.97 14.10 18.24
CA PRO A 55 22.04 15.07 18.37
C PRO A 55 21.67 16.41 17.74
N ASP A 56 22.03 17.49 18.40
CA ASP A 56 21.86 18.85 17.86
C ASP A 56 22.86 19.16 16.74
N THR A 57 23.98 18.43 16.71
CA THR A 57 25.04 18.60 15.70
C THR A 57 25.45 17.26 15.13
N PHE A 58 25.72 17.23 13.85
CA PHE A 58 26.21 16.06 13.13
C PHE A 58 27.13 16.49 11.97
N THR A 59 28.16 15.69 11.70
CA THR A 59 29.09 15.92 10.58
C THR A 59 28.86 14.97 9.43
N VAL A 60 28.18 13.85 9.69
CA VAL A 60 27.89 12.80 8.70
C VAL A 60 26.45 12.34 8.88
N VAL A 61 25.73 12.22 7.79
CA VAL A 61 24.38 11.65 7.75
C VAL A 61 24.46 10.29 7.04
N ARG A 62 24.00 9.25 7.71
CA ARG A 62 23.90 7.90 7.13
C ARG A 62 22.53 7.74 6.51
N VAL A 63 22.50 7.48 5.21
CA VAL A 63 21.28 7.21 4.47
C VAL A 63 21.24 5.74 4.07
N MET A 64 20.09 5.11 4.22
CA MET A 64 19.83 3.73 3.78
C MET A 64 18.59 3.73 2.88
N THR A 65 18.60 2.90 1.85
CA THR A 65 17.41 2.60 1.03
C THR A 65 17.13 1.11 1.05
N TRP A 66 15.86 0.73 1.12
CA TRP A 66 15.48 -0.68 1.19
C TRP A 66 14.05 -0.91 0.69
N ASN A 67 13.89 -1.74 -0.34
CA ASN A 67 12.60 -2.30 -0.71
C ASN A 67 12.28 -3.44 0.28
N ILE A 68 11.26 -3.28 1.11
CA ILE A 68 10.88 -4.25 2.15
C ILE A 68 9.85 -5.28 1.67
N ARG A 69 9.41 -5.17 0.40
CA ARG A 69 8.50 -6.11 -0.22
C ARG A 69 7.27 -6.38 0.65
N PHE A 70 6.58 -5.31 1.07
CA PHE A 70 5.37 -5.37 1.93
C PHE A 70 5.47 -6.36 3.12
N GLY A 71 6.66 -6.58 3.65
CA GLY A 71 6.90 -7.50 4.75
C GLY A 71 6.82 -8.98 4.36
N ALA A 72 6.84 -9.33 3.08
CA ALA A 72 6.75 -10.72 2.63
C ALA A 72 8.05 -11.52 2.80
N ALA A 73 9.18 -10.87 3.07
CA ALA A 73 10.49 -11.52 3.16
C ALA A 73 10.77 -12.41 1.93
N ARG A 74 10.95 -13.72 2.11
CA ARG A 74 11.21 -14.69 1.04
C ARG A 74 10.01 -15.58 0.71
N ILE A 75 8.83 -15.23 1.18
CA ILE A 75 7.61 -15.97 0.86
C ILE A 75 7.35 -15.87 -0.65
N LEU A 76 7.05 -16.98 -1.29
CA LEU A 76 6.75 -17.04 -2.72
C LEU A 76 5.35 -16.47 -2.96
N TRP A 77 5.30 -15.17 -3.20
CA TRP A 77 4.08 -14.44 -3.50
C TRP A 77 3.74 -14.57 -4.99
N PHE A 78 2.46 -14.61 -5.34
CA PHE A 78 2.01 -14.94 -6.70
C PHE A 78 2.42 -13.86 -7.73
N GLY A 79 2.49 -12.60 -7.34
CA GLY A 79 2.71 -11.49 -8.27
C GLY A 79 4.16 -11.27 -8.68
N ASP A 80 5.15 -11.74 -7.92
CA ASP A 80 6.57 -11.43 -8.18
C ASP A 80 7.54 -12.61 -8.07
N ALA A 81 7.12 -13.72 -7.46
CA ALA A 81 8.03 -14.83 -7.13
C ALA A 81 7.55 -16.18 -7.68
N CYS A 82 6.65 -16.17 -8.67
CA CYS A 82 6.07 -17.38 -9.26
C CYS A 82 5.48 -18.34 -8.21
N GLY A 83 5.03 -17.81 -7.08
CA GLY A 83 4.38 -18.57 -6.02
C GLY A 83 2.88 -18.58 -6.16
N ASP A 84 2.22 -19.16 -5.17
CA ASP A 84 0.76 -19.29 -5.09
C ASP A 84 0.15 -18.52 -3.90
N ARG A 85 1.00 -17.90 -3.07
CA ARG A 85 0.56 -17.16 -1.90
C ARG A 85 0.07 -15.77 -2.30
N VAL A 86 -1.16 -15.46 -1.96
CA VAL A 86 -1.76 -14.13 -2.18
C VAL A 86 -1.68 -13.28 -0.91
N ASN A 87 -2.11 -13.84 0.22
CA ASN A 87 -2.15 -13.17 1.50
C ASN A 87 -1.17 -13.81 2.49
N LEU A 88 -0.48 -12.96 3.24
CA LEU A 88 0.39 -13.35 4.35
C LEU A 88 -0.43 -13.46 5.63
N THR A 89 0.03 -14.29 6.54
CA THR A 89 -0.52 -14.32 7.91
C THR A 89 0.05 -13.18 8.74
N THR A 90 -0.67 -12.82 9.81
CA THR A 90 -0.23 -11.82 10.78
C THR A 90 1.15 -12.13 11.36
N ASP A 91 1.41 -13.38 11.70
CA ASP A 91 2.69 -13.81 12.28
C ASP A 91 3.83 -13.72 11.27
N GLU A 92 3.60 -14.08 10.00
CA GLU A 92 4.61 -13.96 8.93
C GLU A 92 5.02 -12.49 8.75
N VAL A 93 4.05 -11.57 8.70
CA VAL A 93 4.33 -10.14 8.56
C VAL A 93 5.07 -9.60 9.78
N TYR A 94 4.63 -9.89 10.99
CA TYR A 94 5.32 -9.42 12.21
C TYR A 94 6.72 -10.00 12.35
N ASN A 95 6.94 -11.26 12.02
CA ASN A 95 8.29 -11.86 12.04
C ASN A 95 9.22 -11.16 11.05
N SER A 96 8.72 -10.82 9.84
CA SER A 96 9.48 -10.06 8.85
C SER A 96 9.77 -8.64 9.33
N LEU A 97 8.77 -7.91 9.81
CA LEU A 97 8.92 -6.54 10.31
C LEU A 97 9.90 -6.48 11.50
N LYS A 98 9.89 -7.49 12.38
CA LYS A 98 10.83 -7.59 13.48
C LYS A 98 12.27 -7.72 12.98
N ALA A 99 12.53 -8.60 12.01
CA ALA A 99 13.85 -8.74 11.41
C ALA A 99 14.30 -7.46 10.68
N ILE A 100 13.36 -6.76 10.02
CA ILE A 100 13.62 -5.46 9.38
C ILE A 100 13.99 -4.41 10.43
N ALA A 101 13.22 -4.29 11.53
CA ALA A 101 13.51 -3.36 12.62
C ALA A 101 14.85 -3.65 13.31
N GLU A 102 15.19 -4.92 13.53
CA GLU A 102 16.48 -5.34 14.05
C GLU A 102 17.62 -4.88 13.13
N LYS A 103 17.49 -5.06 11.82
CA LYS A 103 18.51 -4.62 10.85
C LYS A 103 18.61 -3.09 10.79
N ILE A 104 17.51 -2.35 10.86
CA ILE A 104 17.53 -0.88 10.94
C ILE A 104 18.26 -0.43 12.22
N ASN A 105 17.99 -1.05 13.36
CA ASN A 105 18.63 -0.74 14.64
C ASN A 105 20.11 -1.14 14.68
N GLU A 106 20.54 -2.13 13.90
CA GLU A 106 21.93 -2.52 13.72
C GLU A 106 22.69 -1.50 12.84
N VAL A 107 22.16 -1.19 11.66
CA VAL A 107 22.79 -0.29 10.68
C VAL A 107 22.78 1.15 11.17
N LYS A 108 21.74 1.55 11.89
CA LYS A 108 21.51 2.91 12.43
C LYS A 108 21.58 4.00 11.36
N PRO A 109 20.73 3.95 10.32
CA PRO A 109 20.62 5.05 9.37
C PRO A 109 19.98 6.26 10.03
N ASP A 110 20.46 7.46 9.71
CA ASP A 110 19.82 8.72 10.14
C ASP A 110 18.57 9.03 9.32
N ILE A 111 18.60 8.63 8.05
CA ILE A 111 17.47 8.70 7.12
C ILE A 111 17.33 7.32 6.44
N LEU A 112 16.10 6.83 6.38
CA LEU A 112 15.76 5.55 5.77
C LEU A 112 14.68 5.75 4.71
N LEU A 113 14.97 5.32 3.48
CA LEU A 113 14.02 5.31 2.37
C LEU A 113 13.53 3.88 2.17
N LEU A 114 12.23 3.70 2.31
CA LEU A 114 11.58 2.40 2.13
C LEU A 114 10.69 2.41 0.88
N GLN A 115 10.68 1.31 0.16
CA GLN A 115 9.77 1.03 -0.93
C GLN A 115 8.93 -0.19 -0.58
N GLU A 116 7.76 -0.27 -1.20
CA GLU A 116 6.77 -1.34 -1.01
C GLU A 116 6.38 -1.52 0.47
N VAL A 117 5.97 -0.42 1.11
CA VAL A 117 5.46 -0.41 2.49
C VAL A 117 3.95 -0.49 2.45
N ASP A 118 3.35 -1.52 3.00
CA ASP A 118 1.89 -1.63 3.06
C ASP A 118 1.30 -0.88 4.26
N LEU A 119 0.25 -0.08 3.99
CA LEU A 119 -0.58 0.54 5.01
C LEU A 119 -1.97 -0.12 5.03
N LYS A 120 -2.13 -1.12 5.89
CA LYS A 120 -3.40 -1.83 6.04
C LYS A 120 -3.89 -2.52 4.76
N SER A 121 -2.97 -3.00 3.92
CA SER A 121 -3.28 -3.87 2.78
C SER A 121 -3.69 -5.27 3.25
N LYS A 122 -4.66 -5.88 2.55
CA LYS A 122 -5.11 -7.24 2.89
C LYS A 122 -3.98 -8.26 2.77
N ARG A 123 -3.15 -8.17 1.72
CA ARG A 123 -2.05 -9.11 1.48
C ARG A 123 -1.05 -9.19 2.64
N SER A 124 -0.93 -8.13 3.42
CA SER A 124 -0.05 -8.01 4.59
C SER A 124 -0.83 -7.93 5.91
N ALA A 125 -1.97 -8.65 6.00
CA ALA A 125 -2.78 -8.82 7.20
C ALA A 125 -3.31 -7.50 7.81
N TYR A 126 -3.52 -6.46 6.99
CA TYR A 126 -4.01 -5.13 7.39
C TYR A 126 -3.11 -4.41 8.41
N ILE A 127 -1.83 -4.77 8.50
CA ILE A 127 -0.88 -4.13 9.40
C ILE A 127 -0.44 -2.79 8.81
N ASP A 128 -0.41 -1.74 9.65
CA ASP A 128 0.26 -0.48 9.35
C ASP A 128 1.77 -0.66 9.60
N GLN A 129 2.49 -1.04 8.53
CA GLN A 129 3.90 -1.39 8.63
C GLN A 129 4.77 -0.18 8.96
N LEU A 130 4.39 1.01 8.47
CA LEU A 130 5.16 2.23 8.70
C LEU A 130 5.12 2.67 10.15
N GLN A 131 3.92 2.74 10.75
CA GLN A 131 3.78 3.07 12.18
C GLN A 131 4.46 2.01 13.04
N TRP A 132 4.30 0.73 12.70
CA TRP A 132 4.93 -0.35 13.44
C TRP A 132 6.47 -0.22 13.43
N LEU A 133 7.08 0.05 12.27
CA LEU A 133 8.53 0.25 12.17
C LEU A 133 9.02 1.48 12.95
N LEU A 134 8.28 2.60 12.91
CA LEU A 134 8.59 3.77 13.73
C LEU A 134 8.61 3.43 15.23
N ASP A 135 7.63 2.69 15.70
CA ASP A 135 7.51 2.36 17.13
C ASP A 135 8.55 1.34 17.61
N HIS A 136 9.13 0.54 16.69
CA HIS A 136 10.10 -0.51 16.99
C HIS A 136 11.56 -0.17 16.58
N THR A 137 11.78 1.03 16.02
CA THR A 137 13.13 1.53 15.70
C THR A 137 13.43 2.80 16.49
N TYR A 138 14.64 3.34 16.33
CA TYR A 138 15.02 4.61 16.95
C TYR A 138 14.70 5.84 16.09
N LEU A 139 14.05 5.64 14.93
CA LEU A 139 13.58 6.74 14.06
C LEU A 139 12.33 7.38 14.66
N ASN A 140 12.20 8.69 14.53
CA ASN A 140 11.17 9.46 15.20
C ASN A 140 10.00 9.87 14.31
N TYR A 141 10.29 10.12 13.03
CA TYR A 141 9.34 10.72 12.09
C TYR A 141 9.35 9.94 10.79
N ALA A 142 8.20 9.92 10.12
CA ALA A 142 8.14 9.44 8.76
C ALA A 142 7.15 10.25 7.93
N VAL A 143 7.33 10.16 6.62
CA VAL A 143 6.36 10.59 5.62
C VAL A 143 6.21 9.48 4.59
N CYS A 144 5.02 9.36 4.00
CA CYS A 144 4.82 8.45 2.90
C CYS A 144 3.95 9.05 1.81
N GLY A 145 4.10 8.52 0.62
CA GLY A 145 3.31 8.83 -0.55
C GLY A 145 2.90 7.55 -1.25
N SER A 146 1.61 7.45 -1.59
CA SER A 146 1.04 6.25 -2.15
C SER A 146 1.58 5.95 -3.55
N GLN A 147 1.95 4.70 -3.77
CA GLN A 147 2.35 4.16 -5.05
C GLN A 147 1.18 3.44 -5.71
N TRP A 148 0.44 2.65 -4.95
CA TRP A 148 -0.71 1.88 -5.41
C TRP A 148 -1.77 1.78 -4.32
N LYS A 149 -2.99 2.25 -4.63
CA LYS A 149 -4.09 2.23 -3.69
C LYS A 149 -5.38 1.81 -4.36
N ALA A 150 -6.03 0.83 -3.77
CA ALA A 150 -7.35 0.36 -4.21
C ALA A 150 -8.19 -0.06 -3.01
N GLN A 151 -9.46 0.32 -3.01
CA GLN A 151 -10.38 -0.09 -1.94
C GLN A 151 -10.67 -1.59 -1.98
N PHE A 152 -10.71 -2.14 -3.19
CA PHE A 152 -10.94 -3.57 -3.37
C PHE A 152 -10.47 -4.03 -4.76
N ILE A 153 -9.61 -5.04 -4.79
CA ILE A 153 -9.18 -5.74 -5.99
C ILE A 153 -9.77 -7.14 -5.93
N PRO A 154 -10.67 -7.51 -6.86
CA PRO A 154 -11.33 -8.83 -6.86
C PRO A 154 -10.38 -9.96 -7.25
N SER A 155 -9.40 -9.69 -8.14
CA SER A 155 -8.48 -10.70 -8.67
C SER A 155 -7.68 -11.37 -7.56
N ASP A 156 -7.60 -12.69 -7.62
CA ASP A 156 -6.83 -13.54 -6.72
C ASP A 156 -7.11 -13.34 -5.22
N GLY A 157 -8.16 -12.56 -4.90
CA GLY A 157 -8.53 -12.26 -3.53
C GLY A 157 -7.63 -11.23 -2.83
N LEU A 158 -6.93 -10.39 -3.61
CA LEU A 158 -6.07 -9.30 -3.08
C LEU A 158 -6.82 -8.36 -2.15
N GLY A 159 -8.07 -7.98 -2.48
CA GLY A 159 -8.88 -7.12 -1.65
C GLY A 159 -8.33 -5.69 -1.57
N ARG A 160 -8.31 -5.10 -0.37
CA ARG A 160 -7.76 -3.75 -0.15
C ARG A 160 -6.24 -3.74 -0.35
N MET A 161 -5.78 -2.74 -1.09
CA MET A 161 -4.37 -2.41 -1.29
C MET A 161 -4.09 -0.96 -0.91
N ASP A 162 -2.95 -0.73 -0.28
CA ASP A 162 -2.44 0.59 0.06
C ASP A 162 -0.92 0.46 0.23
N GLU A 163 -0.20 0.60 -0.89
CA GLU A 163 1.26 0.45 -0.98
C GLU A 163 1.91 1.81 -1.11
N GLU A 164 2.91 2.05 -0.30
CA GLU A 164 3.55 3.35 -0.14
C GLU A 164 5.07 3.28 -0.37
N ASN A 165 5.62 4.40 -0.81
CA ASN A 165 7.02 4.73 -0.62
C ASN A 165 7.14 5.64 0.62
N ALA A 166 8.11 5.37 1.49
CA ALA A 166 8.24 6.08 2.75
C ALA A 166 9.66 6.58 3.01
N ILE A 167 9.75 7.70 3.72
CA ILE A 167 11.00 8.24 4.27
C ILE A 167 10.85 8.31 5.78
N LEU A 168 11.73 7.62 6.51
CA LEU A 168 11.81 7.72 7.95
C LEU A 168 13.06 8.52 8.35
N SER A 169 12.96 9.31 9.41
CA SER A 169 14.03 10.19 9.87
C SER A 169 14.10 10.26 11.37
N ARG A 170 15.31 10.53 11.88
CA ARG A 170 15.53 10.92 13.28
C ARG A 170 14.98 12.33 13.57
N TRP A 171 15.04 13.23 12.59
CA TRP A 171 14.64 14.64 12.70
C TRP A 171 13.26 14.88 12.09
N PRO A 172 12.56 15.95 12.50
CA PRO A 172 11.31 16.34 11.88
C PRO A 172 11.44 16.52 10.37
N ILE A 173 10.43 16.09 9.64
CA ILE A 173 10.31 16.28 8.20
C ILE A 173 9.25 17.33 7.94
N SER A 174 9.47 18.25 7.00
CA SER A 174 8.52 19.29 6.61
C SER A 174 8.39 19.39 5.09
N ASN A 175 7.26 19.93 4.62
CA ASN A 175 7.00 20.22 3.20
C ASN A 175 7.15 19.00 2.27
N ALA A 176 6.86 17.80 2.78
CA ALA A 176 6.95 16.59 1.98
C ALA A 176 5.75 16.49 1.03
N GLN A 177 6.04 16.10 -0.22
CA GLN A 177 5.06 15.91 -1.27
C GLN A 177 5.29 14.58 -1.98
N ARG A 178 4.20 13.98 -2.44
CA ARG A 178 4.20 12.93 -3.44
C ARG A 178 4.14 13.59 -4.81
N ILE A 179 5.04 13.22 -5.69
CA ILE A 179 5.06 13.69 -7.07
C ILE A 179 4.94 12.47 -7.98
N GLN A 180 3.96 12.47 -8.86
CA GLN A 180 3.81 11.42 -9.88
C GLN A 180 4.83 11.66 -10.98
N LEU A 181 5.65 10.66 -11.23
CA LEU A 181 6.58 10.69 -12.34
C LEU A 181 5.85 10.33 -13.66
N ALA A 182 6.37 10.83 -14.78
CA ALA A 182 5.84 10.45 -16.09
C ALA A 182 5.94 8.93 -16.28
N LEU A 183 4.86 8.35 -16.79
CA LEU A 183 4.85 6.94 -17.20
C LEU A 183 5.81 6.75 -18.39
N ARG A 184 6.37 5.57 -18.49
CA ARG A 184 7.15 5.18 -19.66
C ARG A 184 6.22 4.97 -20.86
N ASN A 185 6.64 5.40 -22.05
CA ASN A 185 5.83 5.30 -23.28
C ASN A 185 5.50 3.86 -23.71
N ASP A 186 6.10 2.86 -23.07
CA ASP A 186 5.87 1.44 -23.33
C ASP A 186 4.85 0.80 -22.35
N GLN A 187 4.14 1.63 -21.59
CA GLN A 187 3.13 1.20 -20.59
C GLN A 187 1.71 1.68 -20.93
N ASP A 188 1.49 2.17 -22.16
CA ASP A 188 0.16 2.55 -22.67
C ASP A 188 -0.65 1.32 -23.13
#